data_e61a4360155dba80bd2abfed56939a51
#
_entry.id   e61a4360155dba80bd2abfed56939a51
#
_cell.length_a   1.000
_cell.length_b   1.000
_cell.length_c   1.000
_cell.angle_alpha   90.00
_cell.angle_beta   90.00
_cell.angle_gamma   90.00
#
_symmetry.space_group_name_H-M   'P 1'
#
loop_
_entity.id
_entity.type
_entity.pdbx_description
1 polymer ?
#
loop_
_entity_poly.entity_id
_entity_poly.type
_entity_poly.pdbx_seq_one_letter_code
_entity_poly.pdbx_strand_id
1 'polypeptide(L)'
;MKPILVTGFEPFGGERVNPSAEVARALHGRTIDDARVVGIVLPCVFGTSIDTLRSAIDAHRPQLVLALGQAAGRDGFTLERVAINLDDARIADNAGAQPIDAPVVARGAAAHFTTLPIKAMVAALLDAGHSA
;
A
#
# COMPACT_ATOMS: atom_id res chain seq x y z
N MET A 1 -8.48 -2.49 -21.52
CA MET A 1 -7.34 -1.86 -20.78
C MET A 1 -7.15 -2.56 -19.45
N LYS A 2 -5.91 -2.75 -19.08
CA LYS A 2 -5.58 -3.38 -17.79
C LYS A 2 -5.98 -2.45 -16.62
N PRO A 3 -6.49 -3.00 -15.52
CA PRO A 3 -6.94 -2.19 -14.39
C PRO A 3 -5.78 -1.56 -13.62
N ILE A 4 -6.14 -0.60 -12.77
CA ILE A 4 -5.28 -0.05 -11.72
C ILE A 4 -5.66 -0.75 -10.42
N LEU A 5 -4.70 -1.35 -9.74
CA LEU A 5 -4.92 -1.98 -8.43
C LEU A 5 -4.56 -0.98 -7.32
N VAL A 6 -5.52 -0.67 -6.47
CA VAL A 6 -5.32 0.18 -5.27
C VAL A 6 -5.54 -0.67 -4.04
N THR A 7 -4.57 -0.71 -3.14
CA THR A 7 -4.69 -1.46 -1.90
C THR A 7 -4.68 -0.56 -0.68
N GLY A 8 -5.43 -0.94 0.34
CA GLY A 8 -5.38 -0.38 1.66
C GLY A 8 -5.26 -1.50 2.68
N PHE A 9 -5.16 -1.16 3.93
CA PHE A 9 -5.08 -2.12 5.03
C PHE A 9 -6.29 -2.04 5.95
N GLU A 10 -6.67 -3.17 6.52
CA GLU A 10 -7.66 -3.22 7.59
C GLU A 10 -7.14 -2.44 8.82
N PRO A 11 -8.03 -2.03 9.75
CA PRO A 11 -7.64 -1.40 11.00
C PRO A 11 -6.69 -2.29 11.82
N PHE A 12 -5.76 -1.66 12.50
CA PHE A 12 -4.78 -2.32 13.36
C PHE A 12 -4.50 -1.48 14.61
N GLY A 13 -3.78 -2.04 15.58
CA GLY A 13 -3.36 -1.30 16.78
C GLY A 13 -4.52 -0.82 17.66
N GLY A 14 -5.66 -1.52 17.66
CA GLY A 14 -6.85 -1.14 18.40
C GLY A 14 -7.71 -0.05 17.74
N GLU A 15 -7.32 0.44 16.58
CA GLU A 15 -8.08 1.44 15.82
C GLU A 15 -9.33 0.82 15.18
N ARG A 16 -10.39 1.61 15.03
CA ARG A 16 -11.63 1.17 14.39
C ARG A 16 -11.65 1.39 12.89
N VAL A 17 -10.87 2.35 12.41
CA VAL A 17 -10.85 2.78 11.02
C VAL A 17 -9.41 2.86 10.55
N ASN A 18 -9.17 2.43 9.31
CA ASN A 18 -7.92 2.69 8.62
C ASN A 18 -8.26 3.50 7.36
N PRO A 19 -7.79 4.75 7.24
CA PRO A 19 -8.10 5.60 6.08
C PRO A 19 -7.74 4.95 4.74
N SER A 20 -6.69 4.15 4.70
CA SER A 20 -6.27 3.48 3.45
C SER A 20 -7.33 2.48 2.96
N ALA A 21 -8.01 1.79 3.87
CA ALA A 21 -9.12 0.91 3.51
C ALA A 21 -10.30 1.70 2.94
N GLU A 22 -10.62 2.83 3.56
CA GLU A 22 -11.72 3.69 3.10
C GLU A 22 -11.46 4.22 1.68
N VAL A 23 -10.24 4.66 1.39
CA VAL A 23 -9.86 5.13 0.05
C VAL A 23 -9.92 3.99 -0.97
N ALA A 24 -9.38 2.82 -0.66
CA ALA A 24 -9.41 1.67 -1.55
C ALA A 24 -10.87 1.27 -1.91
N ARG A 25 -11.76 1.25 -0.91
CA ARG A 25 -13.18 0.98 -1.14
C ARG A 25 -13.86 2.06 -1.98
N ALA A 26 -13.59 3.33 -1.70
CA ALA A 26 -14.20 4.45 -2.41
C ALA A 26 -13.78 4.51 -3.88
N LEU A 27 -12.57 4.09 -4.20
CA LEU A 27 -12.05 4.08 -5.56
C LEU A 27 -12.44 2.82 -6.34
N HIS A 28 -12.82 1.74 -5.66
CA HIS A 28 -13.20 0.49 -6.32
C HIS A 28 -14.33 0.71 -7.33
N GLY A 29 -14.13 0.21 -8.53
CA GLY A 29 -15.10 0.32 -9.62
C GLY A 29 -15.09 1.65 -10.37
N ARG A 30 -14.37 2.66 -9.90
CA ARG A 30 -14.20 3.92 -10.64
C ARG A 30 -13.33 3.73 -11.87
N THR A 31 -13.41 4.66 -12.79
CA THR A 31 -12.57 4.72 -13.99
C THR A 31 -11.69 5.96 -13.92
N ILE A 32 -10.41 5.79 -14.17
CA ILE A 32 -9.41 6.86 -14.27
C ILE A 32 -8.69 6.68 -15.59
N ASP A 33 -8.76 7.68 -16.47
CA ASP A 33 -8.18 7.64 -17.82
C ASP A 33 -8.49 6.31 -18.55
N ASP A 34 -9.76 5.93 -18.57
CA ASP A 34 -10.28 4.69 -19.17
C ASP A 34 -9.84 3.38 -18.47
N ALA A 35 -9.00 3.45 -17.46
CA ALA A 35 -8.63 2.29 -16.67
C ALA A 35 -9.58 2.11 -15.47
N ARG A 36 -10.11 0.92 -15.31
CA ARG A 36 -10.95 0.59 -14.15
C ARG A 36 -10.07 0.40 -12.92
N VAL A 37 -10.50 0.96 -11.79
CA VAL A 37 -9.85 0.76 -10.50
C VAL A 37 -10.40 -0.48 -9.81
N VAL A 38 -9.50 -1.37 -9.39
CA VAL A 38 -9.79 -2.47 -8.47
C VAL A 38 -9.21 -2.10 -7.11
N GLY A 39 -10.08 -1.80 -6.15
CA GLY A 39 -9.68 -1.49 -4.77
C GLY A 39 -9.85 -2.74 -3.91
N ILE A 40 -8.82 -3.08 -3.15
CA ILE A 40 -8.85 -4.18 -2.19
C ILE A 40 -8.30 -3.75 -0.84
N VAL A 41 -8.75 -4.41 0.22
CA VAL A 41 -8.26 -4.21 1.57
C VAL A 41 -7.46 -5.43 1.98
N LEU A 42 -6.20 -5.21 2.33
CA LEU A 42 -5.29 -6.27 2.77
C LEU A 42 -5.41 -6.50 4.28
N PRO A 43 -5.30 -7.73 4.75
CA PRO A 43 -5.17 -7.99 6.17
C PRO A 43 -3.86 -7.39 6.70
N CYS A 44 -3.90 -6.77 7.87
CA CYS A 44 -2.71 -6.22 8.52
C CYS A 44 -1.98 -7.33 9.30
N VAL A 45 -1.49 -8.30 8.55
CA VAL A 45 -0.81 -9.52 9.04
C VAL A 45 0.39 -9.79 8.16
N PHE A 46 1.57 -9.86 8.77
CA PHE A 46 2.81 -10.19 8.06
C PHE A 46 2.67 -11.52 7.30
N GLY A 47 3.23 -11.57 6.11
CA GLY A 47 3.10 -12.72 5.22
C GLY A 47 1.76 -12.79 4.51
N THR A 48 0.65 -12.83 5.24
CA THR A 48 -0.70 -12.92 4.66
C THR A 48 -1.04 -11.73 3.77
N SER A 49 -0.62 -10.52 4.13
CA SER A 49 -0.83 -9.32 3.30
C SER A 49 -0.15 -9.47 1.93
N ILE A 50 1.06 -10.00 1.91
CA ILE A 50 1.81 -10.23 0.67
C ILE A 50 1.12 -11.30 -0.19
N ASP A 51 0.70 -12.41 0.41
CA ASP A 51 0.02 -13.48 -0.31
C ASP A 51 -1.30 -12.99 -0.92
N THR A 52 -2.07 -12.20 -0.18
CA THR A 52 -3.31 -11.60 -0.66
C THR A 52 -3.05 -10.64 -1.81
N LEU A 53 -2.02 -9.79 -1.70
CA LEU A 53 -1.62 -8.86 -2.76
C LEU A 53 -1.18 -9.62 -4.02
N ARG A 54 -0.36 -10.64 -3.89
CA ARG A 54 0.10 -11.46 -5.03
C ARG A 54 -1.08 -12.11 -5.74
N SER A 55 -2.01 -12.69 -5.00
CA SER A 55 -3.23 -13.27 -5.58
C SER A 55 -4.04 -12.25 -6.37
N ALA A 56 -4.17 -11.02 -5.86
CA ALA A 56 -4.87 -9.95 -6.56
C ALA A 56 -4.14 -9.52 -7.84
N ILE A 57 -2.82 -9.41 -7.80
CA ILE A 57 -1.99 -9.09 -8.98
C ILE A 57 -2.15 -10.19 -10.04
N ASP A 58 -2.09 -11.45 -9.65
CA ASP A 58 -2.23 -12.58 -10.57
C ASP A 58 -3.62 -12.63 -11.20
N ALA A 59 -4.67 -12.36 -10.41
CA ALA A 59 -6.05 -12.39 -10.89
C ALA A 59 -6.39 -11.22 -11.83
N HIS A 60 -5.95 -10.02 -11.51
CA HIS A 60 -6.35 -8.80 -12.21
C HIS A 60 -5.34 -8.32 -13.25
N ARG A 61 -4.09 -8.77 -13.19
CA ARG A 61 -3.04 -8.35 -14.12
C ARG A 61 -2.97 -6.83 -14.29
N PRO A 62 -2.88 -6.05 -13.21
CA PRO A 62 -2.95 -4.59 -13.29
C PRO A 62 -1.78 -3.98 -14.05
N GLN A 63 -2.02 -2.82 -14.66
CA GLN A 63 -0.95 -2.03 -15.28
C GLN A 63 -0.09 -1.28 -14.26
N LEU A 64 -0.66 -0.97 -13.10
CA LEU A 64 0.06 -0.43 -11.96
C LEU A 64 -0.61 -0.83 -10.64
N VAL A 65 0.16 -0.80 -9.58
CA VAL A 65 -0.29 -1.03 -8.20
C VAL A 65 0.04 0.20 -7.37
N LEU A 66 -0.96 0.75 -6.72
CA LEU A 66 -0.80 1.82 -5.73
C LEU A 66 -1.15 1.25 -4.35
N ALA A 67 -0.14 1.06 -3.52
CA ALA A 67 -0.32 0.57 -2.16
C ALA A 67 -0.44 1.75 -1.20
N LEU A 68 -1.53 1.81 -0.47
CA LEU A 68 -1.82 2.86 0.52
C LEU A 68 -1.70 2.28 1.92
N GLY A 69 -1.21 3.08 2.84
CA GLY A 69 -1.13 2.73 4.25
C GLY A 69 -1.33 3.95 5.13
N GLN A 70 -1.59 3.68 6.40
CA GLN A 70 -1.66 4.70 7.43
C GLN A 70 -0.33 4.78 8.17
N ALA A 71 0.25 5.98 8.23
CA ALA A 71 1.44 6.26 9.04
C ALA A 71 1.08 7.25 10.13
N ALA A 72 1.13 6.81 11.38
CA ALA A 72 0.83 7.66 12.53
C ALA A 72 1.83 8.81 12.66
N GLY A 73 1.34 9.98 13.09
CA GLY A 73 2.18 11.15 13.35
C GLY A 73 2.65 11.89 12.11
N ARG A 74 2.11 11.59 10.94
CA ARG A 74 2.40 12.32 9.70
C ARG A 74 1.20 13.13 9.26
N ASP A 75 1.41 14.39 8.94
CA ASP A 75 0.44 15.27 8.32
C ASP A 75 0.65 15.24 6.81
N GLY A 76 -0.40 14.92 6.05
CA GLY A 76 -0.34 14.88 4.61
C GLY A 76 0.13 13.53 4.04
N PHE A 77 0.37 13.54 2.73
CA PHE A 77 0.78 12.34 2.00
C PHE A 77 2.29 12.19 2.00
N THR A 78 2.76 11.00 2.27
CA THR A 78 4.17 10.64 2.11
C THR A 78 4.29 9.59 1.01
N LEU A 79 5.03 9.90 -0.04
CA LEU A 79 5.25 8.99 -1.16
C LEU A 79 6.57 8.25 -0.96
N GLU A 80 6.48 6.94 -0.84
CA GLU A 80 7.65 6.10 -0.59
C GLU A 80 8.39 5.76 -1.89
N ARG A 81 9.68 6.09 -1.93
CA ARG A 81 10.53 5.78 -3.08
C ARG A 81 11.14 4.40 -3.01
N VAL A 82 11.46 3.93 -1.82
CA VAL A 82 12.25 2.73 -1.59
C VAL A 82 11.51 1.78 -0.67
N ALA A 83 11.40 0.52 -1.07
CA ALA A 83 10.95 -0.57 -0.20
C ALA A 83 12.17 -1.41 0.17
N ILE A 84 12.52 -1.45 1.44
CA ILE A 84 13.64 -2.25 1.95
C ILE A 84 13.19 -3.67 2.27
N ASN A 85 14.10 -4.62 2.15
CA ASN A 85 13.85 -6.03 2.46
C ASN A 85 14.03 -6.30 3.96
N LEU A 86 13.21 -5.64 4.78
CA LEU A 86 13.28 -5.74 6.24
C LEU A 86 11.91 -5.58 6.87
N ASP A 87 11.54 -6.56 7.69
CA ASP A 87 10.43 -6.48 8.62
C ASP A 87 10.99 -6.17 10.01
N ASP A 88 10.66 -5.00 10.54
CA ASP A 88 11.07 -4.55 11.86
C ASP A 88 9.90 -3.81 12.51
N ALA A 89 9.10 -4.53 13.30
CA ALA A 89 7.82 -4.05 13.77
C ALA A 89 7.90 -3.51 15.20
N ARG A 90 7.37 -2.30 15.42
CA ARG A 90 7.27 -1.69 16.75
C ARG A 90 6.11 -2.25 17.56
N ILE A 91 5.09 -2.77 16.90
CA ILE A 91 3.90 -3.39 17.52
C ILE A 91 3.61 -4.71 16.82
N ALA A 92 2.88 -5.59 17.50
CA ALA A 92 2.40 -6.81 16.89
C ALA A 92 1.36 -6.52 15.80
N ASP A 93 1.31 -7.34 14.77
CA ASP A 93 0.23 -7.31 13.77
C ASP A 93 -1.09 -7.87 14.34
N ASN A 94 -2.13 -7.94 13.52
CA ASN A 94 -3.44 -8.42 13.98
C ASN A 94 -3.47 -9.93 14.31
N ALA A 95 -2.45 -10.67 13.97
CA ALA A 95 -2.30 -12.09 14.33
C ALA A 95 -1.29 -12.31 15.47
N GLY A 96 -0.74 -11.24 16.04
CA GLY A 96 0.20 -11.29 17.16
C GLY A 96 1.67 -11.45 16.75
N ALA A 97 2.00 -11.39 15.45
CA ALA A 97 3.38 -11.46 14.99
C ALA A 97 4.06 -10.09 15.09
N GLN A 98 5.29 -10.10 15.58
CA GLN A 98 6.11 -8.88 15.70
C GLN A 98 7.55 -9.19 15.26
N PRO A 99 7.81 -9.27 13.95
CA PRO A 99 9.15 -9.55 13.45
C PRO A 99 10.11 -8.40 13.80
N ILE A 100 11.35 -8.75 14.06
CA ILE A 100 12.44 -7.84 14.39
C ILE A 100 13.63 -8.20 13.52
N ASP A 101 14.13 -7.22 12.75
CA ASP A 101 15.29 -7.38 11.86
C ASP A 101 15.21 -8.64 10.95
N ALA A 102 14.01 -8.99 10.51
CA ALA A 102 13.79 -10.15 9.67
C ALA A 102 13.69 -9.75 8.19
N PRO A 103 14.29 -10.50 7.26
CA PRO A 103 14.08 -10.21 5.84
C PRO A 103 12.63 -10.50 5.46
N VAL A 104 12.05 -9.64 4.62
CA VAL A 104 10.72 -9.88 4.02
C VAL A 104 10.78 -11.09 3.11
N VAL A 105 11.81 -11.13 2.27
CA VAL A 105 12.09 -12.24 1.36
C VAL A 105 13.52 -12.72 1.63
N ALA A 106 13.67 -13.95 2.10
CA ALA A 106 14.98 -14.56 2.32
C ALA A 106 15.75 -14.57 0.99
N ARG A 107 17.01 -14.09 1.03
CA ARG A 107 17.88 -13.98 -0.14
C ARG A 107 17.34 -13.04 -1.24
N GLY A 108 16.35 -12.21 -0.94
CA GLY A 108 15.88 -11.17 -1.83
C GLY A 108 16.85 -10.00 -1.93
N ALA A 109 16.61 -9.10 -2.89
CA ALA A 109 17.35 -7.85 -2.99
C ALA A 109 17.21 -7.02 -1.71
N ALA A 110 18.23 -6.23 -1.37
CA ALA A 110 18.20 -5.39 -0.17
C ALA A 110 17.08 -4.33 -0.22
N ALA A 111 16.75 -3.85 -1.40
CA ALA A 111 15.72 -2.84 -1.60
C ALA A 111 15.22 -2.84 -3.05
N HIS A 112 14.03 -2.27 -3.24
CA HIS A 112 13.45 -1.98 -4.55
C HIS A 112 13.01 -0.53 -4.61
N PHE A 113 13.30 0.15 -5.72
CA PHE A 113 12.75 1.47 -6.00
C PHE A 113 11.38 1.34 -6.63
N THR A 114 10.49 2.28 -6.29
CA THR A 114 9.21 2.40 -7.00
C THR A 114 9.45 2.78 -8.46
N THR A 115 8.58 2.30 -9.35
CA THR A 115 8.54 2.73 -10.75
C THR A 115 7.54 3.86 -10.99
N LEU A 116 6.81 4.29 -9.95
CA LEU A 116 5.87 5.40 -10.03
C LEU A 116 6.60 6.74 -10.10
N PRO A 117 6.03 7.75 -10.80
CA PRO A 117 6.66 9.06 -10.96
C PRO A 117 6.48 9.92 -9.70
N ILE A 118 7.25 9.64 -8.66
CA ILE A 118 7.09 10.24 -7.32
C ILE A 118 7.07 11.77 -7.35
N LYS A 119 8.00 12.41 -8.05
CA LYS A 119 8.07 13.88 -8.09
C LYS A 119 6.86 14.51 -8.75
N ALA A 120 6.38 13.91 -9.86
CA ALA A 120 5.18 14.37 -10.53
C ALA A 120 3.92 14.18 -9.66
N MET A 121 3.86 13.07 -8.92
CA MET A 121 2.77 12.81 -7.99
C MET A 121 2.76 13.82 -6.83
N VAL A 122 3.91 14.12 -6.25
CA VAL A 122 4.03 15.16 -5.20
C VAL A 122 3.60 16.52 -5.73
N ALA A 123 4.06 16.90 -6.92
CA ALA A 123 3.67 18.17 -7.55
C ALA A 123 2.15 18.25 -7.76
N ALA A 124 1.52 17.19 -8.25
CA ALA A 124 0.08 17.13 -8.44
C ALA A 124 -0.70 17.27 -7.13
N LEU A 125 -0.22 16.63 -6.05
CA LEU A 125 -0.84 16.75 -4.72
C LEU A 125 -0.74 18.18 -4.18
N LEU A 126 0.43 18.81 -4.29
CA LEU A 126 0.64 20.19 -3.86
C LEU A 126 -0.21 21.16 -4.67
N ASP A 127 -0.29 20.99 -5.99
CA ASP A 127 -1.14 21.82 -6.87
C ASP A 127 -2.63 21.69 -6.52
N ALA A 128 -3.06 20.53 -6.06
CA ALA A 128 -4.43 20.30 -5.60
C ALA A 128 -4.69 20.79 -4.16
N GLY A 129 -3.69 21.38 -3.50
CA GLY A 129 -3.81 21.95 -2.16
C GLY A 129 -3.58 20.97 -1.02
N HIS A 130 -3.01 19.80 -1.29
CA HIS A 130 -2.66 18.81 -0.27
C HIS A 130 -1.22 19.00 0.21
N SER A 131 -0.96 18.58 1.45
CA SER A 131 0.40 18.44 1.97
C SER A 131 1.02 17.14 1.47
N ALA A 132 2.24 17.21 0.99
CA ALA A 132 2.95 16.05 0.49
C ALA A 132 4.48 16.21 0.65
#